data_971e72994af88cbd83980c78b4d0fb13
#
_entry.id   971e72994af88cbd83980c78b4d0fb13
#
_cell.length_a   1.000
_cell.length_b   1.000
_cell.length_c   1.000
_cell.angle_alpha   90.00
_cell.angle_beta   90.00
_cell.angle_gamma   90.00
#
_symmetry.space_group_name_H-M   'P 1'
#
loop_
_entity.id
_entity.type
_entity.pdbx_description
1 polymer ?
#
loop_
_entity_poly.entity_id
_entity_poly.type
_entity_poly.pdbx_seq_one_letter_code
_entity_poly.pdbx_strand_id
1 'polypeptide(L)'
;MLAERRAIALVELALIGPVVLLALVALFEFAYLFLALQLVQNAAQTAARSIQTGNAQPQSVASGSTTAPQAFTNNVLCKALILLPCGNLLVNAQAVPTNGNYLTMSAFSVPVQNGQVNSSGLSFCNGAPGQLMQLNVVFMAPVILGFLWPNAIGYNGANSIPLYAAAAFADEKFSVAGTEAGAC
;
A
#
# COMPACT_ATOMS: atom_id res chain seq x y z
N MET A 1 54.28 10.46 21.26
CA MET A 1 53.97 9.28 20.41
C MET A 1 52.56 8.67 20.61
N LEU A 2 52.07 8.36 21.84
CA LEU A 2 50.71 7.83 22.03
C LEU A 2 49.60 8.87 21.78
N ALA A 3 49.81 10.12 22.11
CA ALA A 3 48.85 11.20 21.87
C ALA A 3 48.66 11.51 20.37
N GLU A 4 49.75 11.49 19.59
CA GLU A 4 49.70 11.71 18.13
C GLU A 4 48.94 10.59 17.41
N ARG A 5 49.16 9.34 17.78
CA ARG A 5 48.41 8.21 17.20
C ARG A 5 46.90 8.29 17.49
N ARG A 6 46.52 8.76 18.66
CA ARG A 6 45.10 8.98 19.01
C ARG A 6 44.50 10.13 18.23
N ALA A 7 45.24 11.19 17.96
CA ALA A 7 44.78 12.32 17.15
C ALA A 7 44.54 11.90 15.69
N ILE A 8 45.43 11.10 15.10
CA ILE A 8 45.27 10.58 13.76
C ILE A 8 44.01 9.66 13.64
N ALA A 9 43.84 8.74 14.59
CA ALA A 9 42.67 7.84 14.61
C ALA A 9 41.34 8.59 14.75
N LEU A 10 41.31 9.70 15.50
CA LEU A 10 40.13 10.55 15.63
C LEU A 10 39.77 11.26 14.32
N VAL A 11 40.76 11.72 13.56
CA VAL A 11 40.57 12.36 12.26
C VAL A 11 40.07 11.35 11.25
N GLU A 12 40.64 10.15 11.22
CA GLU A 12 40.16 9.05 10.34
C GLU A 12 38.71 8.67 10.67
N LEU A 13 38.37 8.51 11.94
CA LEU A 13 37.01 8.20 12.38
C LEU A 13 36.04 9.33 12.03
N ALA A 14 36.43 10.60 12.19
CA ALA A 14 35.59 11.74 11.84
C ALA A 14 35.30 11.84 10.35
N LEU A 15 36.19 11.33 9.50
CA LEU A 15 36.03 11.34 8.05
C LEU A 15 35.24 10.15 7.53
N ILE A 16 35.47 8.96 8.07
CA ILE A 16 34.81 7.72 7.65
C ILE A 16 33.47 7.52 8.36
N GLY A 17 33.36 7.93 9.63
CA GLY A 17 32.20 7.72 10.48
C GLY A 17 30.86 8.18 9.88
N PRO A 18 30.74 9.40 9.37
CA PRO A 18 29.51 9.87 8.74
C PRO A 18 29.08 9.03 7.53
N VAL A 19 30.02 8.59 6.71
CA VAL A 19 29.74 7.77 5.53
C VAL A 19 29.24 6.38 5.93
N VAL A 20 29.86 5.76 6.93
CA VAL A 20 29.42 4.46 7.46
C VAL A 20 28.04 4.56 8.10
N LEU A 21 27.79 5.60 8.90
CA LEU A 21 26.48 5.83 9.50
C LEU A 21 25.40 6.03 8.46
N LEU A 22 25.66 6.83 7.42
CA LEU A 22 24.73 7.04 6.34
C LEU A 22 24.44 5.73 5.59
N ALA A 23 25.46 4.92 5.33
CA ALA A 23 25.27 3.61 4.69
C ALA A 23 24.43 2.66 5.56
N LEU A 24 24.63 2.66 6.89
CA LEU A 24 23.81 1.87 7.81
C LEU A 24 22.35 2.32 7.82
N VAL A 25 22.09 3.64 7.90
CA VAL A 25 20.71 4.18 7.86
C VAL A 25 20.04 3.82 6.55
N ALA A 26 20.72 3.95 5.41
CA ALA A 26 20.20 3.57 4.11
C ALA A 26 19.84 2.08 4.07
N LEU A 27 20.69 1.21 4.63
CA LEU A 27 20.44 -0.23 4.68
C LEU A 27 19.18 -0.56 5.51
N PHE A 28 19.00 0.08 6.66
CA PHE A 28 17.79 -0.09 7.48
C PHE A 28 16.53 0.43 6.76
N GLU A 29 16.63 1.54 6.04
CA GLU A 29 15.51 2.07 5.26
C GLU A 29 15.09 1.10 4.16
N PHE A 30 16.05 0.54 3.40
CA PHE A 30 15.75 -0.49 2.40
C PHE A 30 15.13 -1.75 3.02
N ALA A 31 15.65 -2.22 4.15
CA ALA A 31 15.10 -3.37 4.86
C ALA A 31 13.64 -3.12 5.30
N TYR A 32 13.35 -1.92 5.81
CA TYR A 32 11.99 -1.51 6.17
C TYR A 32 11.06 -1.49 4.96
N LEU A 33 11.47 -0.88 3.84
CA LEU A 33 10.66 -0.81 2.61
C LEU A 33 10.36 -2.20 2.05
N PHE A 34 11.35 -3.10 2.08
CA PHE A 34 11.17 -4.49 1.63
C PHE A 34 10.19 -5.24 2.53
N LEU A 35 10.34 -5.11 3.86
CA LEU A 35 9.40 -5.70 4.82
C LEU A 35 7.98 -5.16 4.63
N ALA A 36 7.84 -3.84 4.49
CA ALA A 36 6.56 -3.19 4.25
C ALA A 36 5.90 -3.72 2.97
N LEU A 37 6.66 -3.85 1.88
CA LEU A 37 6.16 -4.41 0.62
C LEU A 37 5.60 -5.83 0.79
N GLN A 38 6.31 -6.71 1.51
CA GLN A 38 5.86 -8.08 1.77
C GLN A 38 4.57 -8.11 2.59
N LEU A 39 4.47 -7.25 3.62
CA LEU A 39 3.26 -7.15 4.44
C LEU A 39 2.06 -6.67 3.63
N VAL A 40 2.26 -5.66 2.76
CA VAL A 40 1.20 -5.14 1.89
C VAL A 40 0.74 -6.18 0.87
N GLN A 41 1.67 -6.95 0.28
CA GLN A 41 1.34 -8.04 -0.63
C GLN A 41 0.51 -9.13 0.05
N ASN A 42 0.88 -9.56 1.25
CA ASN A 42 0.12 -10.54 2.02
C ASN A 42 -1.27 -10.00 2.39
N ALA A 43 -1.36 -8.74 2.80
CA ALA A 43 -2.63 -8.10 3.11
C ALA A 43 -3.53 -8.00 1.88
N ALA A 44 -2.98 -7.64 0.71
CA ALA A 44 -3.73 -7.55 -0.54
C ALA A 44 -4.29 -8.93 -0.95
N GLN A 45 -3.53 -10.01 -0.81
CA GLN A 45 -4.00 -11.37 -1.10
C GLN A 45 -5.12 -11.80 -0.13
N THR A 46 -4.97 -11.52 1.15
CA THR A 46 -5.99 -11.82 2.16
C THR A 46 -7.27 -11.05 1.89
N ALA A 47 -7.14 -9.77 1.53
CA ALA A 47 -8.24 -8.90 1.18
C ALA A 47 -8.95 -9.34 -0.11
N ALA A 48 -8.18 -9.72 -1.14
CA ALA A 48 -8.71 -10.26 -2.39
C ALA A 48 -9.54 -11.52 -2.14
N ARG A 49 -9.05 -12.43 -1.29
CA ARG A 49 -9.79 -13.63 -0.92
C ARG A 49 -11.08 -13.31 -0.16
N SER A 50 -11.08 -12.27 0.68
CA SER A 50 -12.28 -11.81 1.38
C SER A 50 -13.35 -11.27 0.42
N ILE A 51 -12.96 -10.57 -0.65
CA ILE A 51 -13.88 -10.13 -1.71
C ILE A 51 -14.36 -11.35 -2.50
N GLN A 52 -13.43 -12.20 -2.95
CA GLN A 52 -13.70 -13.38 -3.76
C GLN A 52 -14.76 -14.30 -3.14
N THR A 53 -14.71 -14.51 -1.84
CA THR A 53 -15.67 -15.36 -1.09
C THR A 53 -16.94 -14.63 -0.64
N GLY A 54 -17.10 -13.36 -0.99
CA GLY A 54 -18.25 -12.54 -0.59
C GLY A 54 -18.25 -12.09 0.88
N ASN A 55 -17.22 -12.44 1.66
CA ASN A 55 -17.12 -12.07 3.09
C ASN A 55 -16.88 -10.56 3.31
N ALA A 56 -16.41 -9.86 2.30
CA ALA A 56 -16.19 -8.41 2.38
C ALA A 56 -17.49 -7.59 2.30
N GLN A 57 -18.55 -8.13 1.69
CA GLN A 57 -19.81 -7.42 1.45
C GLN A 57 -20.55 -7.02 2.72
N PRO A 58 -20.80 -7.93 3.70
CA PRO A 58 -21.47 -7.55 4.94
C PRO A 58 -20.64 -6.57 5.79
N GLN A 59 -19.32 -6.61 5.68
CA GLN A 59 -18.42 -5.76 6.44
C GLN A 59 -18.39 -4.31 5.92
N SER A 60 -18.57 -4.11 4.61
CA SER A 60 -18.64 -2.78 4.02
C SER A 60 -19.92 -2.02 4.39
N VAL A 61 -21.01 -2.75 4.64
CA VAL A 61 -22.32 -2.16 4.97
C VAL A 61 -22.52 -2.02 6.49
N ALA A 62 -21.98 -2.94 7.29
CA ALA A 62 -22.27 -3.01 8.73
C ALA A 62 -21.54 -1.95 9.57
N SER A 63 -20.54 -1.25 9.06
CA SER A 63 -19.67 -0.39 9.88
C SER A 63 -20.18 1.04 10.08
N GLY A 64 -21.38 1.40 9.58
CA GLY A 64 -21.88 2.79 9.67
C GLY A 64 -20.91 3.84 9.07
N SER A 65 -19.89 3.40 8.36
CA SER A 65 -18.91 4.24 7.68
C SER A 65 -19.53 4.81 6.43
N THR A 66 -19.39 6.10 6.24
CA THR A 66 -19.97 6.87 5.14
C THR A 66 -19.41 6.46 3.76
N THR A 67 -18.37 5.60 3.73
CA THR A 67 -17.78 5.11 2.48
C THR A 67 -17.39 3.63 2.60
N ALA A 68 -17.86 2.80 1.68
CA ALA A 68 -17.52 1.37 1.57
C ALA A 68 -15.99 1.10 1.55
N PRO A 69 -15.15 1.92 0.88
CA PRO A 69 -13.70 1.74 0.90
C PRO A 69 -13.08 1.81 2.29
N GLN A 70 -13.54 2.73 3.15
CA GLN A 70 -13.00 2.91 4.50
C GLN A 70 -13.35 1.74 5.42
N ALA A 71 -14.58 1.24 5.33
CA ALA A 71 -15.02 0.08 6.10
C ALA A 71 -14.21 -1.18 5.72
N PHE A 72 -14.02 -1.43 4.43
CA PHE A 72 -13.18 -2.52 3.95
C PHE A 72 -11.73 -2.38 4.41
N THR A 73 -11.16 -1.19 4.26
CA THR A 73 -9.79 -0.92 4.71
C THR A 73 -9.65 -1.21 6.20
N ASN A 74 -10.52 -0.69 7.05
CA ASN A 74 -10.42 -0.85 8.50
C ASN A 74 -10.68 -2.29 8.96
N ASN A 75 -11.64 -2.98 8.38
CA ASN A 75 -12.08 -4.29 8.87
C ASN A 75 -11.28 -5.46 8.28
N VAL A 76 -10.73 -5.30 7.08
CA VAL A 76 -10.01 -6.38 6.37
C VAL A 76 -8.52 -6.07 6.29
N LEU A 77 -8.14 -4.99 5.64
CA LEU A 77 -6.72 -4.68 5.39
C LEU A 77 -5.96 -4.33 6.66
N CYS A 78 -6.52 -3.47 7.51
CA CYS A 78 -5.85 -3.04 8.74
C CYS A 78 -5.63 -4.18 9.73
N LYS A 79 -6.53 -5.15 9.76
CA LYS A 79 -6.36 -6.35 10.60
C LYS A 79 -5.24 -7.26 10.09
N ALA A 80 -4.99 -7.25 8.78
CA ALA A 80 -3.89 -8.01 8.17
C ALA A 80 -2.53 -7.30 8.29
N LEU A 81 -2.52 -5.98 8.50
CA LEU A 81 -1.32 -5.15 8.61
C LEU A 81 -1.01 -4.83 10.07
N ILE A 82 -0.37 -5.77 10.77
CA ILE A 82 -0.10 -5.66 12.22
C ILE A 82 0.97 -4.59 12.54
N LEU A 83 1.91 -4.33 11.61
CA LEU A 83 3.09 -3.49 11.86
C LEU A 83 3.09 -2.15 11.12
N LEU A 84 2.13 -1.93 10.22
CA LEU A 84 2.09 -0.73 9.37
C LEU A 84 0.92 0.18 9.74
N PRO A 85 1.11 1.51 9.71
CA PRO A 85 0.04 2.46 9.99
C PRO A 85 -1.03 2.42 8.91
N CYS A 86 -2.26 2.14 9.31
CA CYS A 86 -3.39 1.97 8.40
C CYS A 86 -3.79 3.24 7.65
N GLY A 87 -3.52 4.41 8.22
CA GLY A 87 -3.79 5.70 7.57
C GLY A 87 -2.98 5.97 6.30
N ASN A 88 -1.96 5.15 6.03
CA ASN A 88 -1.12 5.27 4.84
C ASN A 88 -1.52 4.30 3.72
N LEU A 89 -2.68 3.65 3.83
CA LEU A 89 -3.22 2.76 2.82
C LEU A 89 -4.16 3.47 1.86
N LEU A 90 -3.99 3.17 0.58
CA LEU A 90 -4.89 3.54 -0.50
C LEU A 90 -5.39 2.25 -1.16
N VAL A 91 -6.69 2.17 -1.39
CA VAL A 91 -7.33 0.98 -1.95
C VAL A 91 -8.10 1.38 -3.19
N ASN A 92 -7.90 0.63 -4.26
CA ASN A 92 -8.66 0.74 -5.48
C ASN A 92 -9.12 -0.66 -5.91
N ALA A 93 -10.42 -0.88 -5.93
CA ALA A 93 -11.01 -2.14 -6.37
C ALA A 93 -12.01 -1.86 -7.48
N GLN A 94 -11.84 -2.53 -8.61
CA GLN A 94 -12.68 -2.33 -9.78
C GLN A 94 -12.92 -3.62 -10.53
N ALA A 95 -14.09 -3.71 -11.15
CA ALA A 95 -14.41 -4.81 -12.04
C ALA A 95 -13.71 -4.67 -13.38
N VAL A 96 -13.31 -5.82 -13.92
CA VAL A 96 -12.86 -5.89 -15.31
C VAL A 96 -14.09 -5.77 -16.21
N PRO A 97 -14.11 -4.86 -17.20
CA PRO A 97 -15.23 -4.77 -18.14
C PRO A 97 -15.51 -6.12 -18.81
N THR A 98 -16.78 -6.46 -19.00
CA THR A 98 -17.21 -7.74 -19.58
C THR A 98 -16.66 -8.01 -20.98
N ASN A 99 -16.29 -6.96 -21.71
CA ASN A 99 -15.64 -7.04 -23.03
C ASN A 99 -14.11 -6.98 -22.97
N GLY A 100 -13.55 -6.88 -21.75
CA GLY A 100 -12.11 -6.80 -21.50
C GLY A 100 -11.56 -8.14 -21.01
N ASN A 101 -10.28 -8.33 -21.26
CA ASN A 101 -9.49 -9.35 -20.59
C ASN A 101 -8.47 -8.64 -19.68
N TYR A 102 -7.82 -9.36 -18.80
CA TYR A 102 -6.80 -8.78 -17.90
C TYR A 102 -5.68 -8.03 -18.62
N LEU A 103 -5.45 -8.35 -19.90
CA LEU A 103 -4.44 -7.71 -20.73
C LEU A 103 -4.83 -6.27 -21.13
N THR A 104 -6.10 -5.93 -21.07
CA THR A 104 -6.60 -4.57 -21.40
C THR A 104 -6.66 -3.66 -20.18
N MET A 105 -6.37 -4.18 -18.98
CA MET A 105 -6.34 -3.35 -17.77
C MET A 105 -5.07 -2.49 -17.76
N SER A 106 -5.26 -1.19 -17.64
CA SER A 106 -4.13 -0.28 -17.42
C SER A 106 -3.51 -0.54 -16.05
N ALA A 107 -2.19 -0.48 -15.99
CA ALA A 107 -1.49 -0.54 -14.71
C ALA A 107 -2.03 0.59 -13.81
N PHE A 108 -2.44 0.22 -12.59
CA PHE A 108 -2.89 1.21 -11.63
C PHE A 108 -1.71 2.09 -11.20
N SER A 109 -1.91 3.40 -11.25
CA SER A 109 -0.99 4.39 -10.68
C SER A 109 -1.73 5.25 -9.66
N VAL A 110 -1.04 5.61 -8.59
CA VAL A 110 -1.59 6.54 -7.60
C VAL A 110 -1.87 7.88 -8.26
N PRO A 111 -3.10 8.40 -8.19
CA PRO A 111 -3.39 9.73 -8.75
C PRO A 111 -2.67 10.79 -7.91
N VAL A 112 -1.77 11.53 -8.55
CA VAL A 112 -0.99 12.59 -7.92
C VAL A 112 -1.35 13.93 -8.57
N GLN A 113 -1.66 14.92 -7.73
CA GLN A 113 -1.89 16.31 -8.15
C GLN A 113 -1.01 17.24 -7.30
N ASN A 114 -0.26 18.10 -7.95
CA ASN A 114 0.65 19.06 -7.28
C ASN A 114 1.65 18.37 -6.30
N GLY A 115 2.16 17.20 -6.65
CA GLY A 115 3.09 16.44 -5.79
C GLY A 115 2.44 15.78 -4.56
N GLN A 116 1.10 15.78 -4.47
CA GLN A 116 0.34 15.17 -3.39
C GLN A 116 -0.64 14.12 -3.93
N VAL A 117 -0.92 13.10 -3.11
CA VAL A 117 -1.89 12.07 -3.47
C VAL A 117 -3.31 12.65 -3.47
N ASN A 118 -4.02 12.43 -4.57
CA ASN A 118 -5.43 12.76 -4.70
C ASN A 118 -6.29 11.50 -4.60
N SER A 119 -6.89 11.26 -3.44
CA SER A 119 -7.72 10.08 -3.21
C SER A 119 -9.07 10.08 -3.94
N SER A 120 -9.51 11.21 -4.52
CA SER A 120 -10.78 11.30 -5.24
C SER A 120 -10.82 10.51 -6.55
N GLY A 121 -9.65 10.10 -7.07
CA GLY A 121 -9.53 9.24 -8.25
C GLY A 121 -9.57 7.73 -7.95
N LEU A 122 -9.74 7.33 -6.69
CA LEU A 122 -9.83 5.93 -6.30
C LEU A 122 -11.27 5.45 -6.38
N SER A 123 -11.47 4.30 -6.99
CA SER A 123 -12.78 3.62 -7.05
C SER A 123 -12.76 2.37 -6.18
N PHE A 124 -13.90 2.04 -5.62
CA PHE A 124 -14.05 0.81 -4.85
C PHE A 124 -15.41 0.19 -5.11
N CYS A 125 -15.38 -1.06 -5.55
CA CYS A 125 -16.57 -1.90 -5.63
C CYS A 125 -16.23 -3.35 -5.23
N ASN A 126 -17.22 -4.08 -4.74
CA ASN A 126 -17.06 -5.44 -4.27
C ASN A 126 -17.25 -6.50 -5.38
N GLY A 127 -17.63 -6.09 -6.58
CA GLY A 127 -17.95 -7.00 -7.67
C GLY A 127 -19.29 -7.72 -7.55
N ALA A 128 -19.71 -8.32 -8.62
CA ALA A 128 -20.87 -9.23 -8.68
C ALA A 128 -20.39 -10.69 -8.70
N PRO A 129 -21.24 -11.65 -8.27
CA PRO A 129 -20.89 -13.06 -8.30
C PRO A 129 -20.44 -13.52 -9.70
N GLY A 130 -19.25 -14.10 -9.79
CA GLY A 130 -18.62 -14.54 -11.04
C GLY A 130 -17.93 -13.44 -11.85
N GLN A 131 -17.89 -12.21 -11.37
CA GLN A 131 -17.23 -11.09 -12.03
C GLN A 131 -15.71 -11.15 -11.83
N LEU A 132 -14.96 -10.73 -12.86
CA LEU A 132 -13.52 -10.56 -12.76
C LEU A 132 -13.21 -9.23 -12.06
N MET A 133 -12.39 -9.30 -11.03
CA MET A 133 -12.03 -8.15 -10.21
C MET A 133 -10.52 -7.90 -10.19
N GLN A 134 -10.16 -6.64 -10.06
CA GLN A 134 -8.78 -6.22 -9.75
C GLN A 134 -8.80 -5.39 -8.47
N LEU A 135 -8.02 -5.83 -7.50
CA LEU A 135 -7.74 -5.10 -6.26
C LEU A 135 -6.31 -4.56 -6.32
N ASN A 136 -6.17 -3.26 -6.17
CA ASN A 136 -4.89 -2.59 -6.01
C ASN A 136 -4.82 -1.99 -4.60
N VAL A 137 -3.82 -2.36 -3.85
CA VAL A 137 -3.52 -1.83 -2.53
C VAL A 137 -2.19 -1.11 -2.60
N VAL A 138 -2.16 0.13 -2.17
CA VAL A 138 -0.94 0.93 -2.16
C VAL A 138 -0.68 1.41 -0.74
N PHE A 139 0.51 1.16 -0.25
CA PHE A 139 0.98 1.70 1.02
C PHE A 139 1.95 2.84 0.75
N MET A 140 1.65 4.01 1.29
CA MET A 140 2.51 5.19 1.23
C MET A 140 3.55 5.09 2.34
N ALA A 141 4.71 4.50 2.00
CA ALA A 141 5.81 4.28 2.95
C ALA A 141 6.57 5.58 3.19
N PRO A 142 6.62 6.13 4.41
CA PRO A 142 7.41 7.30 4.71
C PRO A 142 8.91 6.99 4.59
N VAL A 143 9.67 7.90 3.99
CA VAL A 143 11.12 7.79 3.79
C VAL A 143 11.87 8.83 4.61
N ILE A 144 12.95 8.42 5.24
CA ILE A 144 13.80 9.28 6.08
C ILE A 144 14.85 9.97 5.21
N LEU A 145 15.50 9.23 4.32
CA LEU A 145 16.53 9.74 3.42
C LEU A 145 15.92 10.23 2.11
N GLY A 146 15.09 11.27 2.18
CA GLY A 146 14.36 11.80 1.01
C GLY A 146 15.23 12.18 -0.18
N PHE A 147 16.53 12.49 0.03
CA PHE A 147 17.46 12.79 -1.05
C PHE A 147 17.83 11.56 -1.91
N LEU A 148 17.67 10.34 -1.38
CA LEU A 148 17.84 9.10 -2.16
C LEU A 148 16.63 8.81 -3.06
N TRP A 149 15.51 9.48 -2.81
CA TRP A 149 14.23 9.22 -3.45
C TRP A 149 13.67 10.46 -4.14
N PRO A 150 14.20 10.86 -5.31
CA PRO A 150 13.78 12.09 -6.00
C PRO A 150 12.31 12.07 -6.44
N ASN A 151 11.69 10.88 -6.53
CA ASN A 151 10.30 10.69 -6.92
C ASN A 151 9.37 10.46 -5.70
N ALA A 152 9.82 10.80 -4.49
CA ALA A 152 8.95 10.72 -3.31
C ALA A 152 7.78 11.70 -3.44
N ILE A 153 6.60 11.23 -3.03
CA ILE A 153 5.32 11.96 -3.12
C ILE A 153 4.94 12.43 -1.72
N GLY A 154 4.43 13.65 -1.61
CA GLY A 154 3.90 14.16 -0.35
C GLY A 154 2.62 13.42 0.05
N TYR A 155 2.62 12.78 1.23
CA TYR A 155 1.45 12.13 1.80
C TYR A 155 1.43 12.26 3.32
N ASN A 156 0.30 12.72 3.89
CA ASN A 156 0.15 12.95 5.34
C ASN A 156 1.30 13.76 5.97
N GLY A 157 1.84 14.75 5.24
CA GLY A 157 2.92 15.62 5.73
C GLY A 157 4.33 15.02 5.67
N ALA A 158 4.50 13.83 5.11
CA ALA A 158 5.78 13.17 4.93
C ALA A 158 6.08 12.89 3.45
N ASN A 159 7.36 12.85 3.09
CA ASN A 159 7.79 12.31 1.81
C ASN A 159 7.63 10.79 1.85
N SER A 160 6.91 10.24 0.90
CA SER A 160 6.54 8.82 0.90
C SER A 160 6.75 8.21 -0.47
N ILE A 161 7.02 6.91 -0.48
CA ILE A 161 7.13 6.10 -1.69
C ILE A 161 5.92 5.18 -1.76
N PRO A 162 5.22 5.10 -2.92
CA PRO A 162 4.11 4.18 -3.09
C PRO A 162 4.62 2.74 -3.27
N LEU A 163 4.25 1.85 -2.36
CA LEU A 163 4.48 0.41 -2.46
C LEU A 163 3.20 -0.25 -2.96
N TYR A 164 3.28 -0.86 -4.14
CA TYR A 164 2.13 -1.43 -4.84
C TYR A 164 1.99 -2.92 -4.57
N ALA A 165 0.77 -3.35 -4.27
CA ALA A 165 0.35 -4.74 -4.30
C ALA A 165 -0.93 -4.84 -5.10
N ALA A 166 -1.01 -5.82 -6.01
CA ALA A 166 -2.17 -6.05 -6.84
C ALA A 166 -2.59 -7.51 -6.79
N ALA A 167 -3.90 -7.74 -6.81
CA ALA A 167 -4.48 -9.07 -6.95
C ALA A 167 -5.60 -9.01 -7.98
N ALA A 168 -5.61 -9.98 -8.89
CA ALA A 168 -6.67 -10.18 -9.86
C ALA A 168 -7.31 -11.54 -9.61
N PHE A 169 -8.63 -11.59 -9.53
CA PHE A 169 -9.38 -12.79 -9.19
C PHE A 169 -10.78 -12.76 -9.82
N ALA A 170 -11.43 -13.89 -9.86
CA ALA A 170 -12.85 -13.99 -10.19
C ALA A 170 -13.63 -14.22 -8.91
N ASP A 171 -14.72 -13.49 -8.72
CA ASP A 171 -15.60 -13.69 -7.59
C ASP A 171 -16.29 -15.06 -7.69
N GLU A 172 -16.41 -15.73 -6.54
CA GLU A 172 -17.17 -16.99 -6.48
C GLU A 172 -18.66 -16.71 -6.66
N LYS A 173 -19.42 -17.74 -7.08
CA LYS A 173 -20.87 -17.67 -7.16
C LYS A 173 -21.47 -17.80 -5.76
N PHE A 174 -21.51 -16.70 -5.02
CA PHE A 174 -22.16 -16.66 -3.71
C PHE A 174 -23.55 -16.01 -3.82
N SER A 175 -24.46 -16.42 -2.94
CA SER A 175 -25.77 -15.79 -2.86
C SER A 175 -25.66 -14.48 -2.11
N VAL A 176 -25.94 -13.36 -2.77
CA VAL A 176 -26.05 -12.06 -2.11
C VAL A 176 -27.38 -12.00 -1.38
N ALA A 177 -27.38 -12.06 -0.06
CA ALA A 177 -28.56 -11.84 0.75
C ALA A 177 -28.85 -10.32 0.82
N GLY A 178 -29.76 -9.86 -0.03
CA GLY A 178 -30.29 -8.50 -0.04
C GLY A 178 -29.53 -7.50 -0.90
N THR A 179 -30.27 -6.86 -1.78
CA THR A 179 -29.95 -5.68 -2.61
C THR A 179 -28.48 -5.49 -2.99
N GLU A 180 -28.24 -5.58 -4.25
CA GLU A 180 -27.01 -5.31 -5.03
C GLU A 180 -26.14 -4.13 -4.52
N ALA A 181 -25.71 -4.19 -3.28
CA ALA A 181 -24.80 -3.21 -2.71
C ALA A 181 -23.37 -3.55 -3.17
N GLY A 182 -22.97 -2.98 -4.28
CA GLY A 182 -21.58 -3.02 -4.69
C GLY A 182 -21.30 -3.54 -6.09
N ALA A 183 -22.32 -3.85 -6.89
CA ALA A 183 -22.07 -4.06 -8.32
C ALA A 183 -21.45 -2.81 -8.94
N CYS A 184 -20.32 -2.99 -9.64
CA CYS A 184 -19.67 -1.89 -10.35
C CYS A 184 -20.57 -1.42 -11.52
#